data_e8c2439d72f64a66d488f532ca1ec71d
#
_entry.id   e8c2439d72f64a66d488f532ca1ec71d
#
_cell.length_a   1.000
_cell.length_b   1.000
_cell.length_c   1.000
_cell.angle_alpha   90.00
_cell.angle_beta   90.00
_cell.angle_gamma   90.00
#
_symmetry.space_group_name_H-M   'P 1'
#
loop_
_entity.id
_entity.type
_entity.pdbx_description
1 polymer ?
#
loop_
_entity_poly.entity_id
_entity_poly.type
_entity_poly.pdbx_seq_one_letter_code
_entity_poly.pdbx_strand_id
1 'polypeptide(L)'
;MDKKDFVRKFTAGLFFIFTVVLLVWVVLKIGSERGLTQPKFQMTVLYRTIGGLSLGSPVTLSGVHVGTVGDVDFVEPAVNGRTVKVVLTLYKRYESQLRHSLGFVIKTEGVLGEKIIDIVTDPNYHREDLAQPIIGEDPLDVQDLAKTFGYAAQAF
;
A
#
# COMPACT_ATOMS: atom_id res chain seq x y z
N MET A 1 -16.03 53.39 -26.27
CA MET A 1 -15.35 52.27 -25.60
C MET A 1 -13.86 52.52 -25.80
N ASP A 2 -13.18 52.97 -24.71
CA ASP A 2 -11.77 53.39 -24.83
C ASP A 2 -10.88 52.19 -25.12
N LYS A 3 -10.02 52.33 -26.16
CA LYS A 3 -9.06 51.29 -26.54
C LYS A 3 -8.17 50.82 -25.36
N LYS A 4 -7.91 51.72 -24.41
CA LYS A 4 -7.12 51.40 -23.18
C LYS A 4 -7.85 50.44 -22.22
N ASP A 5 -9.17 50.59 -22.09
CA ASP A 5 -9.95 49.69 -21.23
C ASP A 5 -10.15 48.31 -21.83
N PHE A 6 -10.25 48.25 -23.16
CA PHE A 6 -10.29 46.96 -23.85
C PHE A 6 -8.99 46.17 -23.71
N VAL A 7 -7.84 46.84 -23.90
CA VAL A 7 -6.52 46.21 -23.76
C VAL A 7 -6.30 45.70 -22.34
N ARG A 8 -6.68 46.50 -21.31
CA ARG A 8 -6.58 46.09 -19.91
C ARG A 8 -7.40 44.82 -19.59
N LYS A 9 -8.64 44.80 -20.02
CA LYS A 9 -9.56 43.67 -19.85
C LYS A 9 -9.05 42.42 -20.58
N PHE A 10 -8.54 42.60 -21.80
CA PHE A 10 -7.97 41.52 -22.62
C PHE A 10 -6.71 40.94 -21.97
N THR A 11 -5.78 41.80 -21.47
CA THR A 11 -4.57 41.36 -20.81
C THR A 11 -4.87 40.63 -19.48
N ALA A 12 -5.86 41.14 -18.73
CA ALA A 12 -6.31 40.47 -17.50
C ALA A 12 -6.91 39.08 -17.78
N GLY A 13 -7.74 38.97 -18.84
CA GLY A 13 -8.31 37.71 -19.27
C GLY A 13 -7.25 36.69 -19.73
N LEU A 14 -6.26 37.16 -20.50
CA LEU A 14 -5.15 36.33 -20.96
C LEU A 14 -4.30 35.83 -19.78
N PHE A 15 -4.01 36.71 -18.83
CA PHE A 15 -3.28 36.36 -17.63
C PHE A 15 -4.03 35.31 -16.79
N PHE A 16 -5.35 35.46 -16.64
CA PHE A 16 -6.18 34.50 -15.92
C PHE A 16 -6.14 33.11 -16.58
N ILE A 17 -6.30 33.05 -17.91
CA ILE A 17 -6.23 31.80 -18.67
C ILE A 17 -4.85 31.15 -18.49
N PHE A 18 -3.78 31.93 -18.61
CA PHE A 18 -2.41 31.43 -18.42
C PHE A 18 -2.22 30.82 -17.01
N THR A 19 -2.73 31.49 -15.98
CA THR A 19 -2.64 31.01 -14.59
C THR A 19 -3.40 29.69 -14.41
N VAL A 20 -4.60 29.57 -14.97
CA VAL A 20 -5.40 28.34 -14.92
C VAL A 20 -4.69 27.20 -15.63
N VAL A 21 -4.16 27.43 -16.82
CA VAL A 21 -3.39 26.42 -17.59
C VAL A 21 -2.16 25.96 -16.81
N LEU A 22 -1.42 26.91 -16.20
CA LEU A 22 -0.25 26.60 -15.37
C LEU A 22 -0.65 25.75 -14.17
N LEU A 23 -1.73 26.10 -13.49
CA LEU A 23 -2.22 25.34 -12.33
C LEU A 23 -2.61 23.92 -12.71
N VAL A 24 -3.36 23.74 -13.79
CA VAL A 24 -3.73 22.42 -14.31
C VAL A 24 -2.46 21.61 -14.67
N TRP A 25 -1.50 22.24 -15.32
CA TRP A 25 -0.23 21.58 -15.66
C TRP A 25 0.54 21.11 -14.43
N VAL A 26 0.64 21.93 -13.38
CA VAL A 26 1.29 21.59 -12.11
C VAL A 26 0.56 20.42 -11.43
N VAL A 27 -0.78 20.44 -11.37
CA VAL A 27 -1.58 19.36 -10.78
C VAL A 27 -1.35 18.04 -11.51
N LEU A 28 -1.35 18.07 -12.86
CA LEU A 28 -1.08 16.89 -13.67
C LEU A 28 0.35 16.37 -13.47
N LYS A 29 1.32 17.26 -13.34
CA LYS A 29 2.72 16.91 -13.09
C LYS A 29 2.89 16.18 -11.74
N ILE A 30 2.32 16.73 -10.68
CA ILE A 30 2.36 16.12 -9.34
C ILE A 30 1.60 14.78 -9.33
N GLY A 31 0.47 14.70 -10.02
CA GLY A 31 -0.30 13.47 -10.14
C GLY A 31 0.47 12.34 -10.82
N SER A 32 1.26 12.65 -11.84
CA SER A 32 2.05 11.64 -12.57
C SER A 32 3.24 11.10 -11.74
N GLU A 33 3.87 11.93 -10.92
CA GLU A 33 5.00 11.51 -10.07
C GLU A 33 4.57 10.59 -8.91
N ARG A 34 3.34 10.70 -8.44
CA ARG A 34 2.79 9.86 -7.38
C ARG A 34 2.32 8.48 -7.84
N GLY A 35 2.65 8.06 -9.05
CA GLY A 35 2.33 6.73 -9.57
C GLY A 35 0.84 6.50 -9.85
N LEU A 36 0.02 7.56 -9.95
CA LEU A 36 -1.42 7.46 -10.26
C LEU A 36 -1.67 6.86 -11.65
N THR A 37 -0.71 7.03 -12.57
CA THR A 37 -0.78 6.54 -13.96
C THR A 37 -0.06 5.21 -14.17
N GLN A 38 0.63 4.67 -13.15
CA GLN A 38 1.32 3.39 -13.30
C GLN A 38 0.31 2.24 -13.28
N PRO A 39 0.44 1.25 -14.18
CA PRO A 39 -0.40 0.07 -14.15
C PRO A 39 -0.20 -0.68 -12.83
N LYS A 40 -1.32 -1.07 -12.21
CA LYS A 40 -1.36 -1.77 -10.92
C LYS A 40 -2.12 -3.07 -11.09
N PHE A 41 -1.89 -4.01 -10.20
CA PHE A 41 -2.68 -5.23 -10.06
C PHE A 41 -2.96 -5.49 -8.59
N GLN A 42 -3.89 -6.37 -8.32
CA GLN A 42 -4.32 -6.69 -6.96
C GLN A 42 -3.87 -8.09 -6.58
N MET A 43 -3.45 -8.22 -5.31
CA MET A 43 -3.22 -9.50 -4.64
C MET A 43 -4.04 -9.54 -3.36
N THR A 44 -4.59 -10.70 -3.04
CA THR A 44 -5.37 -10.90 -1.82
C THR A 44 -4.56 -11.70 -0.81
N VAL A 45 -4.47 -11.19 0.41
CA VAL A 45 -3.78 -11.86 1.53
C VAL A 45 -4.78 -12.02 2.68
N LEU A 46 -4.78 -13.20 3.28
CA LEU A 46 -5.67 -13.55 4.39
C LEU A 46 -4.89 -13.58 5.70
N TYR A 47 -5.41 -12.87 6.69
CA TYR A 47 -4.85 -12.80 8.04
C TYR A 47 -5.90 -13.21 9.08
N ARG A 48 -5.44 -13.62 10.26
CA ARG A 48 -6.30 -13.81 11.43
C ARG A 48 -6.55 -12.46 12.11
N THR A 49 -5.50 -11.65 12.21
CA THR A 49 -5.54 -10.30 12.77
C THR A 49 -4.59 -9.38 12.00
N ILE A 50 -4.91 -8.11 11.90
CA ILE A 50 -4.10 -7.13 11.16
C ILE A 50 -3.42 -6.10 12.08
N GLY A 51 -3.69 -6.14 13.40
CA GLY A 51 -2.97 -5.36 14.42
C GLY A 51 -2.90 -3.85 14.18
N GLY A 52 -3.93 -3.26 13.54
CA GLY A 52 -3.97 -1.83 13.25
C GLY A 52 -3.48 -1.43 11.85
N LEU A 53 -3.28 -2.39 10.94
CA LEU A 53 -3.07 -2.10 9.52
C LEU A 53 -4.31 -1.38 8.95
N SER A 54 -4.11 -0.37 8.12
CA SER A 54 -5.19 0.46 7.58
C SER A 54 -5.10 0.60 6.06
N LEU A 55 -6.16 1.12 5.46
CA LEU A 55 -6.15 1.50 4.04
C LEU A 55 -5.03 2.50 3.77
N GLY A 56 -4.30 2.30 2.67
CA GLY A 56 -3.17 3.14 2.30
C GLY A 56 -1.86 2.76 2.98
N SER A 57 -1.84 1.83 3.97
CA SER A 57 -0.59 1.34 4.58
C SER A 57 0.40 0.88 3.51
N PRO A 58 1.70 1.21 3.65
CA PRO A 58 2.71 0.83 2.68
C PRO A 58 2.89 -0.68 2.56
N VAL A 59 3.16 -1.14 1.34
CA VAL A 59 3.60 -2.51 1.06
C VAL A 59 5.02 -2.45 0.53
N THR A 60 5.93 -3.15 1.19
CA THR A 60 7.34 -3.22 0.81
C THR A 60 7.75 -4.62 0.37
N LEU A 61 8.75 -4.69 -0.47
CA LEU A 61 9.42 -5.90 -0.92
C LEU A 61 10.92 -5.71 -0.67
N SER A 62 11.47 -6.43 0.30
CA SER A 62 12.87 -6.24 0.70
C SER A 62 13.22 -4.77 0.99
N GLY A 63 12.31 -4.04 1.65
CA GLY A 63 12.47 -2.61 1.97
C GLY A 63 12.13 -1.63 0.84
N VAL A 64 11.81 -2.11 -0.37
CA VAL A 64 11.40 -1.25 -1.50
C VAL A 64 9.89 -1.10 -1.51
N HIS A 65 9.37 0.13 -1.61
CA HIS A 65 7.95 0.38 -1.72
C HIS A 65 7.39 -0.12 -3.06
N VAL A 66 6.51 -1.12 -3.01
CA VAL A 66 5.94 -1.79 -4.19
C VAL A 66 4.43 -1.58 -4.35
N GLY A 67 3.78 -0.97 -3.37
CA GLY A 67 2.34 -0.72 -3.42
C GLY A 67 1.76 -0.27 -2.08
N THR A 68 0.45 -0.37 -1.97
CA THR A 68 -0.30 0.02 -0.76
C THR A 68 -1.42 -0.97 -0.48
N VAL A 69 -1.92 -0.97 0.75
CA VAL A 69 -3.17 -1.64 1.10
C VAL A 69 -4.33 -0.91 0.43
N GLY A 70 -5.05 -1.62 -0.44
CA GLY A 70 -6.16 -1.07 -1.22
C GLY A 70 -7.51 -1.25 -0.55
N ASP A 71 -7.71 -2.38 0.15
CA ASP A 71 -8.96 -2.70 0.83
C ASP A 71 -8.75 -3.67 1.99
N VAL A 72 -9.61 -3.61 3.00
CA VAL A 72 -9.62 -4.52 4.15
C VAL A 72 -11.06 -4.89 4.44
N ASP A 73 -11.36 -6.19 4.43
CA ASP A 73 -12.70 -6.73 4.60
C ASP A 73 -12.67 -8.03 5.42
N PHE A 74 -13.83 -8.49 5.85
CA PHE A 74 -13.97 -9.78 6.53
C PHE A 74 -14.40 -10.87 5.55
N VAL A 75 -13.93 -12.09 5.79
CA VAL A 75 -14.31 -13.28 5.03
C VAL A 75 -15.14 -14.21 5.91
N GLU A 76 -16.34 -14.51 5.48
CA GLU A 76 -17.21 -15.51 6.09
C GLU A 76 -17.68 -16.52 5.03
N PRO A 77 -17.47 -17.82 5.25
CA PRO A 77 -16.81 -18.47 6.40
C PRO A 77 -15.29 -18.28 6.41
N ALA A 78 -14.67 -18.42 7.59
CA ALA A 78 -13.23 -18.32 7.76
C ALA A 78 -12.48 -19.32 6.88
N VAL A 79 -11.44 -18.85 6.19
CA VAL A 79 -10.56 -19.68 5.35
C VAL A 79 -9.30 -20.03 6.15
N ASN A 80 -9.10 -21.31 6.45
CA ASN A 80 -7.97 -21.79 7.25
C ASN A 80 -7.81 -21.06 8.61
N GLY A 81 -8.95 -20.71 9.25
CA GLY A 81 -8.97 -19.97 10.50
C GLY A 81 -8.65 -18.47 10.37
N ARG A 82 -8.62 -17.94 9.15
CA ARG A 82 -8.42 -16.52 8.85
C ARG A 82 -9.73 -15.87 8.43
N THR A 83 -10.00 -14.73 9.02
CA THR A 83 -11.26 -13.99 8.84
C THR A 83 -11.08 -12.62 8.22
N VAL A 84 -9.84 -12.11 8.10
CA VAL A 84 -9.55 -10.80 7.55
C VAL A 84 -8.91 -10.95 6.17
N LYS A 85 -9.55 -10.36 5.16
CA LYS A 85 -9.07 -10.26 3.79
C LYS A 85 -8.46 -8.88 3.57
N VAL A 86 -7.21 -8.84 3.17
CA VAL A 86 -6.49 -7.62 2.80
C VAL A 86 -6.20 -7.68 1.31
N VAL A 87 -6.67 -6.67 0.58
CA VAL A 87 -6.39 -6.50 -0.85
C VAL A 87 -5.23 -5.54 -1.01
N LEU A 88 -4.14 -6.01 -1.60
CA LEU A 88 -2.97 -5.20 -1.89
C LEU A 88 -3.06 -4.66 -3.31
N THR A 89 -2.80 -3.38 -3.48
CA THR A 89 -2.68 -2.72 -4.78
C THR A 89 -1.19 -2.50 -5.08
N LEU A 90 -0.64 -3.30 -5.99
CA LEU A 90 0.78 -3.39 -6.26
C LEU A 90 1.12 -2.86 -7.65
N TYR A 91 2.30 -2.26 -7.82
CA TYR A 91 2.76 -1.77 -9.11
C TYR A 91 3.17 -2.93 -10.01
N LYS A 92 2.66 -2.96 -11.23
CA LYS A 92 2.88 -4.04 -12.21
C LYS A 92 4.37 -4.24 -12.56
N ARG A 93 5.17 -3.20 -12.46
CA ARG A 93 6.63 -3.27 -12.71
C ARG A 93 7.37 -4.25 -11.80
N TYR A 94 6.80 -4.59 -10.64
CA TYR A 94 7.39 -5.55 -9.68
C TYR A 94 6.77 -6.95 -9.75
N GLU A 95 5.91 -7.21 -10.75
CA GLU A 95 5.20 -8.49 -10.87
C GLU A 95 6.16 -9.69 -10.93
N SER A 96 7.28 -9.56 -11.64
CA SER A 96 8.27 -10.64 -11.76
C SER A 96 8.92 -10.98 -10.41
N GLN A 97 9.25 -9.97 -9.60
CA GLN A 97 9.82 -10.17 -8.26
C GLN A 97 8.78 -10.72 -7.29
N LEU A 98 7.53 -10.30 -7.43
CA LEU A 98 6.42 -10.77 -6.59
C LEU A 98 6.07 -12.25 -6.84
N ARG A 99 6.43 -12.82 -7.97
CA ARG A 99 6.33 -14.28 -8.20
C ARG A 99 7.24 -15.10 -7.30
N HIS A 100 8.26 -14.50 -6.72
CA HIS A 100 9.14 -15.12 -5.72
C HIS A 100 8.71 -14.80 -4.28
N SER A 101 7.50 -14.26 -4.06
CA SER A 101 6.99 -13.94 -2.74
C SER A 101 6.66 -15.21 -1.96
N LEU A 102 7.36 -15.41 -0.85
CA LEU A 102 7.18 -16.54 0.05
C LEU A 102 6.18 -16.22 1.16
N GLY A 103 6.29 -15.04 1.77
CA GLY A 103 5.47 -14.63 2.91
C GLY A 103 5.10 -13.14 2.87
N PHE A 104 4.00 -12.83 3.56
CA PHE A 104 3.45 -11.47 3.71
C PHE A 104 3.30 -11.20 5.21
N VAL A 105 4.23 -10.45 5.77
CA VAL A 105 4.37 -10.22 7.20
C VAL A 105 3.93 -8.80 7.54
N ILE A 106 3.07 -8.63 8.54
CA ILE A 106 2.73 -7.32 9.06
C ILE A 106 3.79 -6.91 10.08
N LYS A 107 4.49 -5.82 9.79
CA LYS A 107 5.54 -5.24 10.65
C LYS A 107 5.14 -3.84 11.12
N THR A 108 5.79 -3.40 12.18
CA THR A 108 5.71 -2.01 12.64
C THR A 108 6.97 -1.29 12.18
N GLU A 109 6.81 -0.18 11.48
CA GLU A 109 7.90 0.63 10.98
C GLU A 109 7.85 2.05 11.57
N GLY A 110 9.04 2.61 11.78
CA GLY A 110 9.22 3.97 12.26
C GLY A 110 8.89 4.18 13.74
N VAL A 111 9.18 5.39 14.21
CA VAL A 111 9.01 5.83 15.62
C VAL A 111 7.53 5.95 15.99
N LEU A 112 6.67 6.24 15.03
CA LEU A 112 5.22 6.40 15.22
C LEU A 112 4.46 5.07 15.23
N GLY A 113 5.15 3.94 14.97
CA GLY A 113 4.54 2.61 15.00
C GLY A 113 3.59 2.33 13.85
N GLU A 114 3.85 2.92 12.68
CA GLU A 114 3.03 2.68 11.48
C GLU A 114 3.09 1.21 11.06
N LYS A 115 1.94 0.64 10.71
CA LYS A 115 1.86 -0.75 10.24
C LYS A 115 2.08 -0.81 8.74
N ILE A 116 2.99 -1.70 8.33
CA ILE A 116 3.30 -1.98 6.93
C ILE A 116 3.18 -3.46 6.65
N ILE A 117 3.01 -3.84 5.39
CA ILE A 117 3.18 -5.22 4.94
C ILE A 117 4.55 -5.33 4.29
N ASP A 118 5.39 -6.21 4.81
CA ASP A 118 6.67 -6.55 4.22
C ASP A 118 6.59 -7.91 3.53
N ILE A 119 6.92 -7.93 2.24
CA ILE A 119 6.91 -9.14 1.43
C ILE A 119 8.29 -9.77 1.49
N VAL A 120 8.32 -11.00 1.98
CA VAL A 120 9.53 -11.82 2.03
C VAL A 120 9.63 -12.63 0.74
N THR A 121 10.80 -12.65 0.12
CA THR A 121 11.05 -13.41 -1.13
C THR A 121 12.07 -14.51 -0.91
N ASP A 122 11.90 -15.60 -1.66
CA ASP A 122 12.90 -16.66 -1.81
C ASP A 122 13.14 -16.89 -3.31
N PRO A 123 14.39 -16.76 -3.81
CA PRO A 123 14.71 -16.98 -5.22
C PRO A 123 14.36 -18.39 -5.74
N ASN A 124 14.32 -19.38 -4.85
CA ASN A 124 13.99 -20.75 -5.19
C ASN A 124 12.47 -21.02 -5.21
N TYR A 125 11.68 -20.09 -4.71
CA TYR A 125 10.22 -20.19 -4.70
C TYR A 125 9.63 -19.47 -5.92
N HIS A 126 8.68 -20.09 -6.60
CA HIS A 126 7.96 -19.49 -7.71
C HIS A 126 6.46 -19.70 -7.56
N ARG A 127 5.72 -18.60 -7.55
CA ARG A 127 4.26 -18.60 -7.52
C ARG A 127 3.73 -18.45 -8.95
N GLU A 128 2.99 -19.45 -9.41
CA GLU A 128 2.42 -19.45 -10.75
C GLU A 128 1.26 -18.45 -10.89
N ASP A 129 0.40 -18.38 -9.87
CA ASP A 129 -0.79 -17.53 -9.88
C ASP A 129 -0.76 -16.54 -8.72
N LEU A 130 -0.69 -15.26 -9.07
CA LEU A 130 -0.73 -14.14 -8.11
C LEU A 130 -2.16 -13.74 -7.71
N ALA A 131 -3.18 -14.25 -8.40
CA ALA A 131 -4.58 -13.95 -8.10
C ALA A 131 -5.15 -14.82 -6.98
N GLN A 132 -4.53 -15.97 -6.69
CA GLN A 132 -4.97 -16.83 -5.61
C GLN A 132 -4.73 -16.17 -4.24
N PRO A 133 -5.71 -16.26 -3.31
CA PRO A 133 -5.54 -15.75 -1.96
C PRO A 133 -4.35 -16.40 -1.26
N ILE A 134 -3.53 -15.56 -0.65
CA ILE A 134 -2.30 -15.96 0.04
C ILE A 134 -2.56 -15.93 1.54
N ILE A 135 -1.95 -16.86 2.26
CA ILE A 135 -1.97 -16.85 3.72
C ILE A 135 -0.83 -15.94 4.21
N GLY A 136 -1.19 -14.85 4.88
CA GLY A 136 -0.25 -13.93 5.50
C GLY A 136 0.17 -14.40 6.90
N GLU A 137 1.29 -13.87 7.36
CA GLU A 137 1.76 -14.04 8.73
C GLU A 137 1.18 -12.93 9.60
N ASP A 138 0.52 -13.35 10.69
CA ASP A 138 -0.07 -12.42 11.65
C ASP A 138 1.02 -11.60 12.36
N PRO A 139 0.77 -10.33 12.73
CA PRO A 139 1.75 -9.54 13.46
C PRO A 139 2.08 -10.19 14.81
N LEU A 140 3.36 -10.14 15.19
CA LEU A 140 3.78 -10.59 16.51
C LEU A 140 3.15 -9.67 17.57
N ASP A 141 2.31 -10.25 18.42
CA ASP A 141 1.76 -9.56 19.58
C ASP A 141 2.77 -9.65 20.74
N VAL A 142 3.11 -8.47 21.30
CA VAL A 142 3.97 -8.38 22.50
C VAL A 142 3.38 -9.18 23.67
N GLN A 143 2.05 -9.32 23.73
CA GLN A 143 1.37 -10.11 24.74
C GLN A 143 1.65 -11.61 24.59
N ASP A 144 1.77 -12.13 23.38
CA ASP A 144 2.09 -13.54 23.15
C ASP A 144 3.56 -13.86 23.51
N LEU A 145 4.46 -12.90 23.28
CA LEU A 145 5.83 -12.99 23.78
C LEU A 145 5.86 -13.02 25.33
N ALA A 146 5.11 -12.11 25.97
CA ALA A 146 5.03 -12.07 27.43
C ALA A 146 4.46 -13.37 28.03
N LYS A 147 3.45 -13.98 27.41
CA LYS A 147 2.93 -15.29 27.82
C LYS A 147 3.98 -16.39 27.67
N THR A 148 4.70 -16.41 26.56
CA THR A 148 5.75 -17.42 26.31
C THR A 148 6.86 -17.29 27.34
N PHE A 149 7.30 -16.08 27.69
CA PHE A 149 8.25 -15.83 28.76
C PHE A 149 7.69 -16.23 30.13
N GLY A 150 6.40 -15.97 30.40
CA GLY A 150 5.74 -16.38 31.64
C GLY A 150 5.71 -17.91 31.82
N TYR A 151 5.42 -18.66 30.77
CA TYR A 151 5.47 -20.14 30.82
C TYR A 151 6.90 -20.68 30.99
N ALA A 152 7.88 -20.07 30.31
CA ALA A 152 9.28 -20.48 30.49
C ALA A 152 9.80 -20.20 31.92
N ALA A 153 9.39 -19.11 32.55
CA ALA A 153 9.77 -18.78 33.92
C ALA A 153 9.11 -19.67 34.99
N GLN A 154 7.98 -20.31 34.67
CA GLN A 154 7.31 -21.27 35.59
C GLN A 154 7.88 -22.70 35.47
N ALA A 155 8.69 -22.96 34.45
CA ALA A 155 9.31 -24.27 34.21
C ALA A 155 10.68 -24.46 34.91
N PHE A 156 11.13 -23.46 35.65
CA PHE A 156 12.33 -23.49 36.52
C PHE A 156 11.96 -23.31 37.99
#